data_4bc629ac625fc21091ec5fb83fb1b34d
#
_entry.id   4bc629ac625fc21091ec5fb83fb1b34d
#
_cell.length_a   1.000
_cell.length_b   1.000
_cell.length_c   1.000
_cell.angle_alpha   90.00
_cell.angle_beta   90.00
_cell.angle_gamma   90.00
#
_symmetry.space_group_name_H-M   'P 1'
#
loop_
_entity.id
_entity.type
_entity.pdbx_description
1 polymer ?
#
loop_
_entity_poly.entity_id
_entity_poly.type
_entity_poly.pdbx_seq_one_letter_code
_entity_poly.pdbx_strand_id
1 'polypeptide(L)' 'MENHTQDDELKAHLLRTNEQFRSFAEQHAQLKKQVEEIESRPHVTEADEIEEQRLKKQKLHVKDLMNEMLEQQRHASVG' A
#
# COMPACT_ATOMS: atom_id res chain seq x y z
N MET A 1 -0.79 -21.03 -10.19
CA MET A 1 -0.75 -20.71 -9.73
C MET A 1 -1.07 -19.69 -9.31
N GLU A 2 -1.05 -19.08 -9.31
CA GLU A 2 -1.29 -18.26 -8.76
C GLU A 2 -2.27 -17.44 -9.06
N ASN A 3 -2.86 -16.80 -8.41
CA ASN A 3 -3.96 -15.90 -8.54
C ASN A 3 -3.55 -14.46 -8.69
N HIS A 4 -2.34 -14.27 -9.13
CA HIS A 4 -1.82 -12.92 -9.29
C HIS A 4 -2.64 -12.11 -10.28
N THR A 5 -3.04 -12.73 -11.38
CA THR A 5 -3.82 -12.03 -12.40
C THR A 5 -5.17 -11.58 -11.85
N GLN A 6 -5.82 -12.46 -11.09
CA GLN A 6 -7.11 -12.12 -10.48
C GLN A 6 -6.98 -10.98 -9.48
N ASP A 7 -5.92 -11.04 -8.66
CA ASP A 7 -5.68 -9.98 -7.69
C ASP A 7 -5.38 -8.66 -8.37
N ASP A 8 -4.61 -8.70 -9.46
CA ASP A 8 -4.29 -7.49 -10.20
C ASP A 8 -5.53 -6.89 -10.84
N GLU A 9 -6.41 -7.73 -11.37
CA GLU A 9 -7.66 -7.26 -11.96
C GLU A 9 -8.57 -6.65 -10.91
N LEU A 10 -8.62 -7.27 -9.75
CA LEU A 10 -9.45 -6.76 -8.66
C LEU A 10 -8.93 -5.42 -8.17
N LYS A 11 -7.63 -5.30 -8.03
CA LYS A 11 -7.01 -4.03 -7.66
C LYS A 11 -7.34 -2.95 -8.68
N ALA A 12 -7.20 -3.27 -9.96
CA ALA A 12 -7.48 -2.31 -11.02
C ALA A 12 -8.94 -1.88 -10.97
N HIS A 13 -9.83 -2.83 -10.71
CA HIS A 13 -11.25 -2.53 -10.60
C HIS A 13 -11.51 -1.56 -9.46
N LEU A 14 -10.94 -1.84 -8.27
CA LEU A 14 -11.14 -0.99 -7.12
C LEU A 14 -10.53 0.39 -7.33
N LEU A 15 -9.39 0.45 -7.99
CA LEU A 15 -8.77 1.74 -8.29
C LEU A 15 -9.67 2.62 -9.16
N ARG A 16 -10.47 2.00 -10.01
CA ARG A 16 -11.37 2.75 -10.88
C ARG A 16 -12.68 3.09 -10.20
N THR A 17 -13.17 2.23 -9.32
CA THR A 17 -14.54 2.34 -8.82
C THR A 17 -14.64 2.74 -7.36
N ASN A 18 -13.57 2.67 -6.61
CA ASN A 18 -13.63 2.92 -5.16
C ASN A 18 -12.67 4.04 -4.80
N GLU A 19 -13.25 5.17 -4.40
CA GLU A 19 -12.47 6.35 -4.06
C GLU A 19 -11.57 6.12 -2.85
N GLN A 20 -12.08 5.41 -1.88
CA GLN A 20 -11.31 5.13 -0.66
C GLN A 20 -10.10 4.27 -0.96
N PHE A 21 -10.29 3.23 -1.78
CA PHE A 21 -9.18 2.38 -2.17
C PHE A 21 -8.13 3.17 -2.92
N ARG A 22 -8.57 4.04 -3.82
CA ARG A 22 -7.65 4.89 -4.58
C ARG A 22 -6.86 5.82 -3.65
N SER A 23 -7.53 6.36 -2.64
CA SER A 23 -6.87 7.22 -1.66
C SER A 23 -5.78 6.44 -0.90
N PHE A 24 -6.10 5.23 -0.47
CA PHE A 24 -5.10 4.40 0.21
C PHE A 24 -3.94 4.05 -0.71
N ALA A 25 -4.23 3.79 -1.99
CA ALA A 25 -3.17 3.47 -2.95
C ALA A 25 -2.22 4.66 -3.11
N GLU A 26 -2.75 5.87 -3.16
CA GLU A 26 -1.93 7.06 -3.25
C GLU A 26 -1.09 7.26 -1.99
N GLN A 27 -1.70 7.05 -0.83
CA GLN A 27 -0.96 7.16 0.43
C GLN A 27 0.17 6.15 0.49
N HIS A 28 -0.11 4.92 0.07
CA HIS A 28 0.92 3.88 0.06
C HIS A 28 2.08 4.26 -0.86
N ALA A 29 1.75 4.78 -2.04
CA ALA A 29 2.79 5.18 -2.99
C ALA A 29 3.64 6.32 -2.45
N GLN A 30 3.02 7.29 -1.78
CA GLN A 30 3.76 8.40 -1.21
C GLN A 30 4.66 7.94 -0.06
N LEU A 31 4.14 7.08 0.80
CA LEU A 31 4.92 6.57 1.91
C LEU A 31 6.11 5.76 1.41
N LYS A 32 5.89 4.94 0.39
CA LYS A 32 6.97 4.18 -0.22
C LYS A 32 8.05 5.10 -0.78
N LYS A 33 7.64 6.17 -1.44
CA LYS A 33 8.58 7.13 -2.00
C LYS A 33 9.39 7.82 -0.91
N GLN A 34 8.72 8.19 0.19
CA GLN A 34 9.42 8.83 1.30
C GLN A 34 10.44 7.92 1.94
N VAL A 35 10.11 6.65 2.08
CA VAL A 35 11.04 5.66 2.62
C VAL A 35 12.25 5.55 1.69
N GLU A 36 12.01 5.46 0.38
CA GLU A 36 13.08 5.35 -0.58
C GLU A 36 13.98 6.57 -0.57
N GLU A 37 13.40 7.76 -0.37
CA GLU A 37 14.20 8.98 -0.28
C GLU A 37 15.17 8.93 0.90
N ILE A 38 14.68 8.47 2.05
CA ILE A 38 15.56 8.36 3.21
C ILE A 38 16.66 7.34 2.96
N GLU A 39 16.29 6.20 2.38
CA GLU A 39 17.26 5.14 2.12
C GLU A 39 18.31 5.53 1.10
N SER A 40 18.00 6.49 0.23
CA SER A 40 18.93 6.89 -0.81
C SER A 40 19.91 7.97 -0.35
N ARG A 41 19.78 8.47 0.87
CA ARG A 41 20.66 9.51 1.37
C ARG A 41 22.06 8.97 1.61
N PRO A 42 23.11 9.78 1.30
CA PRO A 42 24.47 9.31 1.54
C PRO A 42 24.75 9.03 3.01
N HIS A 43 24.13 9.83 3.90
CA HIS A 43 24.29 9.64 5.33
C HIS A 43 22.91 9.55 5.95
N VAL A 44 22.63 8.41 6.55
CA VAL A 44 21.37 8.21 7.26
C VAL A 44 21.63 8.43 8.73
N THR A 45 21.02 9.47 9.28
CA THR A 45 21.16 9.79 10.69
C THR A 45 20.23 8.94 11.54
N GLU A 46 20.44 9.01 12.87
CA GLU A 46 19.55 8.32 13.79
C GLU A 46 18.12 8.81 13.65
N ALA A 47 17.95 10.13 13.49
CA ALA A 47 16.63 10.70 13.30
C ALA A 47 15.99 10.17 12.00
N ASP A 48 16.81 10.02 10.95
CA ASP A 48 16.33 9.45 9.69
C ASP A 48 15.85 8.01 9.88
N GLU A 49 16.58 7.23 10.67
CA GLU A 49 16.20 5.85 10.92
C GLU A 49 14.87 5.75 11.65
N ILE A 50 14.67 6.63 12.63
CA ILE A 50 13.41 6.66 13.37
C ILE A 50 12.26 7.02 12.44
N GLU A 51 12.48 8.03 11.60
CA GLU A 51 11.46 8.45 10.64
C GLU A 51 11.16 7.34 9.63
N GLU A 52 12.19 6.64 9.17
CA GLU A 52 12.00 5.54 8.24
C GLU A 52 11.15 4.44 8.85
N GLN A 53 11.40 4.10 10.10
CA GLN A 53 10.60 3.09 10.78
C GLN A 53 9.14 3.52 10.90
N ARG A 54 8.93 4.78 11.24
CA ARG A 54 7.57 5.31 11.35
C ARG A 54 6.84 5.22 10.01
N LEU A 55 7.52 5.62 8.95
CA LEU A 55 6.93 5.59 7.61
C LEU A 55 6.64 4.17 7.16
N LYS A 56 7.53 3.24 7.47
CA LYS A 56 7.32 1.84 7.11
C LYS A 56 6.11 1.25 7.82
N LYS A 57 5.94 1.59 9.09
CA LYS A 57 4.77 1.13 9.82
C LYS A 57 3.49 1.67 9.22
N GLN A 58 3.49 2.95 8.86
CA GLN A 58 2.33 3.55 8.22
C GLN A 58 2.05 2.90 6.88
N LYS A 59 3.10 2.64 6.11
CA LYS A 59 2.95 2.00 4.80
C LYS A 59 2.31 0.63 4.94
N LEU A 60 2.77 -0.15 5.91
CA LEU A 60 2.20 -1.47 6.14
C LEU A 60 0.75 -1.39 6.59
N HIS A 61 0.44 -0.41 7.43
CA HIS A 61 -0.94 -0.23 7.89
C HIS A 61 -1.87 0.07 6.73
N VAL A 62 -1.44 0.98 5.84
CA VAL A 62 -2.26 1.33 4.68
C VAL A 62 -2.43 0.11 3.78
N LYS A 63 -1.35 -0.66 3.59
CA LYS A 63 -1.42 -1.87 2.79
C LYS A 63 -2.40 -2.87 3.38
N ASP A 64 -2.41 -3.00 4.70
CA ASP A 64 -3.35 -3.89 5.37
C ASP A 64 -4.79 -3.46 5.10
N LEU A 65 -5.05 -2.16 5.16
CA LEU A 65 -6.39 -1.65 4.86
C LEU A 65 -6.80 -1.96 3.43
N MET A 66 -5.86 -1.80 2.49
CA MET A 66 -6.13 -2.13 1.10
C MET A 66 -6.42 -3.62 0.93
N ASN A 67 -5.65 -4.46 1.61
CA ASN A 67 -5.87 -5.90 1.55
C ASN A 67 -7.22 -6.29 2.12
N GLU A 68 -7.65 -5.63 3.19
CA GLU A 68 -8.98 -5.87 3.73
C GLU A 68 -10.07 -5.55 2.72
N MET A 69 -9.92 -4.45 2.01
CA MET A 69 -10.89 -4.08 1.00
C MET A 69 -10.91 -5.09 -0.14
N LEU A 70 -9.73 -5.57 -0.54
CA LEU A 70 -9.65 -6.61 -1.57
C LEU A 70 -10.32 -7.89 -1.10
N GLU A 71 -10.11 -8.24 0.15
CA GLU A 71 -10.70 -9.44 0.71
C GLU A 71 -12.22 -9.35 0.72
N GLN A 72 -12.74 -8.21 1.15
CA GLN A 72 -14.18 -7.99 1.17
C GLN A 72 -14.77 -8.08 -0.23
N GLN A 73 -14.10 -7.48 -1.20
CA GLN A 73 -14.56 -7.50 -2.57
C GLN A 73 -14.52 -8.92 -3.14
N ARG A 74 -13.48 -9.67 -2.79
CA ARG A 74 -13.35 -11.05 -3.23
C ARG A 74 -14.49 -11.90 -2.70
N HIS A 75 -14.82 -11.71 -1.43
CA HIS A 75 -15.94 -12.44 -0.82
C HIS A 75 -17.25 -12.08 -1.47
N ALA A 76 -17.46 -10.80 -1.74
CA ALA A 76 -18.68 -10.35 -2.38
C ALA A 76 -18.82 -10.95 -3.78
N SER A 77 -17.70 -11.09 -4.47
CA SER A 77 -17.71 -11.65 -5.83
C SER A 77 -18.06 -13.13 -5.83
N VAL A 78 -17.60 -13.84 -4.80
CA VAL A 78 -17.84 -15.28 -4.71
C VAL A 78 -19.27 -15.59 -4.30
N GLY A 79 -19.80 -14.77 -3.38
CA GLY A 79 -21.14 -14.96 -2.87
C GLY A 79 -22.18 -14.89 -3.92
#